data_53746b0cbcff06ba7713aee55a9b512a
#
_entry.id   53746b0cbcff06ba7713aee55a9b512a
#
_cell.length_a   1.000
_cell.length_b   1.000
_cell.length_c   1.000
_cell.angle_alpha   90.00
_cell.angle_beta   90.00
_cell.angle_gamma   90.00
#
_symmetry.space_group_name_H-M   'P 1'
#
loop_
_entity.id
_entity.type
_entity.pdbx_description
1 polymer ?
#
loop_
_entity_poly.entity_id
_entity_poly.type
_entity_poly.pdbx_seq_one_letter_code
_entity_poly.pdbx_strand_id
1 'polypeptide(L)'
;MKKIGTVYLVGAGPGAEDLITLRALSLLKSADVVIYDNLSSAFLLFECRKDCEKIFAGKIAGHKCNSQDEINALLCQKAKDGKMVVRLKGGDPFVFGRGGEEAAALEREGVPYCVVPGVTSAISAAESEGIPVTHRNLARSFRVITAHGASCLSEAYFSQFAKNEEETLVFLMGVSSLENISKGLIAGGMKSNTPCSIVESGTTIKSRRIDATLETLVLRAKEKCVSSPAVVVVGKTAALNFKSSAFSLSGKKIGITGTSQIVEKQRKAFFETGAQILSGAFMKIDINEKAMQDVFSCGFSCVDWIFFTSSSAVNLFFDAFETSEYDLRSLFDVKFAVVGGETAKTLRKRGFKADFVPENANSESLSKEFVQKFGKSAKNVIALRADGGSKEMNAVFEAENIPFKDFCIYRTKADIDLLSLFAKSSEVLDFVAFSSSSAVRAFFDYCRETKIEGLKESAKAVCIGKATFETCAKEIGEKRCVLAKNCTAESMVDAVLQNSF
;
A
#
# COMPACT_ATOMS: atom_id res chain seq x y z
N MET A 1 -27.45 10.95 -27.97
CA MET A 1 -27.46 10.98 -26.47
C MET A 1 -26.14 10.48 -25.98
N LYS A 2 -25.44 11.22 -25.06
CA LYS A 2 -24.24 10.67 -24.40
C LYS A 2 -24.67 9.42 -23.60
N LYS A 3 -23.90 8.34 -23.71
CA LYS A 3 -24.13 7.12 -22.95
C LYS A 3 -23.92 7.44 -21.47
N ILE A 4 -24.93 7.19 -20.62
CA ILE A 4 -24.80 7.34 -19.17
C ILE A 4 -23.78 6.30 -18.67
N GLY A 5 -22.83 6.73 -17.82
CA GLY A 5 -21.86 5.87 -17.17
C GLY A 5 -22.48 5.03 -16.08
N THR A 6 -21.67 4.23 -15.40
CA THR A 6 -22.10 3.34 -14.31
C THR A 6 -21.45 3.73 -13.01
N VAL A 7 -22.20 3.72 -11.92
CA VAL A 7 -21.68 3.89 -10.55
C VAL A 7 -21.47 2.53 -9.90
N TYR A 8 -20.30 2.30 -9.34
CA TYR A 8 -19.98 1.12 -8.53
C TYR A 8 -19.85 1.55 -7.07
N LEU A 9 -20.74 1.03 -6.21
CA LEU A 9 -20.65 1.19 -4.76
C LEU A 9 -19.75 0.07 -4.22
N VAL A 10 -18.50 0.40 -3.90
CA VAL A 10 -17.43 -0.58 -3.68
C VAL A 10 -16.96 -0.56 -2.23
N GLY A 11 -16.92 -1.72 -1.58
CA GLY A 11 -16.29 -1.90 -0.30
C GLY A 11 -14.78 -1.93 -0.39
N ALA A 12 -14.12 -1.04 0.35
CA ALA A 12 -12.66 -0.95 0.44
C ALA A 12 -12.05 -1.99 1.39
N GLY A 13 -12.88 -2.72 2.14
CA GLY A 13 -12.40 -3.54 3.23
C GLY A 13 -12.14 -2.76 4.52
N PRO A 14 -11.60 -3.41 5.55
CA PRO A 14 -11.52 -2.89 6.92
C PRO A 14 -10.29 -2.00 7.17
N GLY A 15 -9.34 -1.93 6.22
CA GLY A 15 -8.14 -1.11 6.36
C GLY A 15 -6.87 -1.76 5.79
N ALA A 16 -6.67 -3.06 5.93
CA ALA A 16 -5.56 -3.77 5.29
C ALA A 16 -5.76 -3.79 3.77
N GLU A 17 -4.68 -3.52 3.03
CA GLU A 17 -4.71 -3.38 1.57
C GLU A 17 -5.07 -4.69 0.85
N ASP A 18 -4.68 -5.82 1.43
CA ASP A 18 -4.91 -7.17 0.90
C ASP A 18 -6.31 -7.72 1.19
N LEU A 19 -7.10 -7.02 2.02
CA LEU A 19 -8.49 -7.37 2.29
C LEU A 19 -9.48 -6.69 1.33
N ILE A 20 -9.01 -6.07 0.27
CA ILE A 20 -9.86 -5.65 -0.84
C ILE A 20 -10.25 -6.86 -1.69
N THR A 21 -11.48 -6.90 -2.19
CA THR A 21 -11.87 -7.97 -3.12
C THR A 21 -11.24 -7.78 -4.49
N LEU A 22 -10.94 -8.88 -5.20
CA LEU A 22 -10.37 -8.82 -6.55
C LEU A 22 -11.22 -7.98 -7.51
N ARG A 23 -12.57 -8.07 -7.39
CA ARG A 23 -13.49 -7.27 -8.18
C ARG A 23 -13.37 -5.78 -7.87
N ALA A 24 -13.29 -5.42 -6.60
CA ALA A 24 -13.09 -4.02 -6.17
C ALA A 24 -11.78 -3.44 -6.70
N LEU A 25 -10.69 -4.20 -6.59
CA LEU A 25 -9.37 -3.79 -7.11
C LEU A 25 -9.39 -3.59 -8.64
N SER A 26 -10.04 -4.50 -9.38
CA SER A 26 -10.18 -4.37 -10.84
C SER A 26 -10.95 -3.11 -11.24
N LEU A 27 -12.01 -2.78 -10.52
CA LEU A 27 -12.81 -1.59 -10.77
C LEU A 27 -12.02 -0.30 -10.45
N LEU A 28 -11.26 -0.26 -9.36
CA LEU A 28 -10.38 0.86 -9.03
C LEU A 28 -9.36 1.13 -10.15
N LYS A 29 -8.76 0.07 -10.70
CA LYS A 29 -7.80 0.17 -11.81
C LYS A 29 -8.41 0.69 -13.11
N SER A 30 -9.73 0.59 -13.27
CA SER A 30 -10.45 1.00 -14.49
C SER A 30 -11.25 2.29 -14.32
N ALA A 31 -11.38 2.82 -13.10
CA ALA A 31 -12.23 3.97 -12.78
C ALA A 31 -11.79 5.26 -13.50
N ASP A 32 -12.77 6.02 -14.01
CA ASP A 32 -12.55 7.40 -14.46
C ASP A 32 -12.60 8.39 -13.28
N VAL A 33 -13.46 8.09 -12.29
CA VAL A 33 -13.66 8.91 -11.08
C VAL A 33 -13.76 7.99 -9.87
N VAL A 34 -13.02 8.30 -8.81
CA VAL A 34 -13.15 7.66 -7.50
C VAL A 34 -13.58 8.68 -6.46
N ILE A 35 -14.74 8.45 -5.85
CA ILE A 35 -15.27 9.26 -4.74
C ILE A 35 -15.11 8.44 -3.46
N TYR A 36 -14.33 8.94 -2.50
CA TYR A 36 -13.90 8.18 -1.33
C TYR A 36 -14.05 8.96 -0.02
N ASP A 37 -14.03 8.27 1.13
CA ASP A 37 -14.10 8.84 2.48
C ASP A 37 -12.86 8.45 3.33
N ASN A 38 -12.77 8.99 4.56
CA ASN A 38 -11.66 8.76 5.49
C ASN A 38 -11.45 7.31 5.94
N LEU A 39 -12.48 6.47 5.86
CA LEU A 39 -12.43 5.06 6.28
C LEU A 39 -11.92 4.16 5.15
N SER A 40 -11.83 4.69 3.94
CA SER A 40 -11.20 3.98 2.82
C SER A 40 -9.70 4.02 3.01
N SER A 41 -9.03 2.89 2.75
CA SER A 41 -7.57 2.87 2.75
C SER A 41 -7.05 3.82 1.67
N ALA A 42 -6.39 4.89 2.08
CA ALA A 42 -5.84 5.88 1.14
C ALA A 42 -4.80 5.25 0.19
N PHE A 43 -4.17 4.15 0.61
CA PHE A 43 -3.25 3.38 -0.24
C PHE A 43 -3.93 2.77 -1.46
N LEU A 44 -5.21 2.40 -1.36
CA LEU A 44 -5.98 1.87 -2.50
C LEU A 44 -6.15 2.88 -3.63
N LEU A 45 -6.10 4.19 -3.36
CA LEU A 45 -6.20 5.23 -4.38
C LEU A 45 -5.02 5.22 -5.36
N PHE A 46 -3.92 4.55 -5.02
CA PHE A 46 -2.75 4.42 -5.90
C PHE A 46 -2.88 3.29 -6.92
N GLU A 47 -3.84 2.41 -6.71
CA GLU A 47 -4.23 1.41 -7.71
C GLU A 47 -5.02 2.02 -8.88
N CYS A 48 -5.50 3.26 -8.73
CA CYS A 48 -6.20 3.97 -9.80
C CYS A 48 -5.24 4.43 -10.91
N ARG A 49 -5.77 4.54 -12.12
CA ARG A 49 -5.04 5.13 -13.25
C ARG A 49 -4.56 6.56 -12.92
N LYS A 50 -3.50 7.01 -13.60
CA LYS A 50 -2.93 8.36 -13.40
C LYS A 50 -3.92 9.48 -13.73
N ASP A 51 -4.78 9.27 -14.71
CA ASP A 51 -5.80 10.20 -15.20
C ASP A 51 -7.14 10.08 -14.45
N CYS A 52 -7.24 9.19 -13.48
CA CYS A 52 -8.42 9.03 -12.64
C CYS A 52 -8.62 10.24 -11.73
N GLU A 53 -9.78 10.86 -11.80
CA GLU A 53 -10.19 11.93 -10.89
C GLU A 53 -10.50 11.37 -9.51
N LYS A 54 -9.85 11.87 -8.45
CA LYS A 54 -10.01 11.43 -7.06
C LYS A 54 -10.69 12.52 -6.25
N ILE A 55 -11.90 12.26 -5.76
CA ILE A 55 -12.73 13.24 -5.03
C ILE A 55 -12.93 12.75 -3.59
N PHE A 56 -12.43 13.52 -2.64
CA PHE A 56 -12.66 13.26 -1.23
C PHE A 56 -14.07 13.72 -0.81
N ALA A 57 -14.87 12.82 -0.26
CA ALA A 57 -16.23 13.06 0.20
C ALA A 57 -16.41 12.86 1.72
N GLY A 58 -15.30 12.64 2.45
CA GLY A 58 -15.32 12.42 3.89
C GLY A 58 -15.42 13.71 4.71
N LYS A 59 -15.61 13.54 6.03
CA LYS A 59 -15.63 14.65 6.99
C LYS A 59 -14.20 15.07 7.33
N ILE A 60 -13.88 16.35 7.13
CA ILE A 60 -12.66 16.98 7.63
C ILE A 60 -13.03 17.92 8.75
N ALA A 61 -12.37 17.82 9.91
CA ALA A 61 -12.57 18.75 11.01
C ALA A 61 -12.27 20.18 10.55
N GLY A 62 -13.24 21.08 10.70
CA GLY A 62 -13.12 22.49 10.31
C GLY A 62 -13.54 22.84 8.88
N HIS A 63 -13.91 21.89 8.03
CA HIS A 63 -14.45 22.15 6.70
C HIS A 63 -15.92 21.73 6.57
N LYS A 64 -16.67 22.45 5.70
CA LYS A 64 -18.05 22.10 5.38
C LYS A 64 -18.07 20.68 4.81
N CYS A 65 -18.72 19.79 5.52
CA CYS A 65 -18.85 18.39 5.14
C CYS A 65 -19.86 18.28 3.99
N ASN A 66 -19.57 17.49 2.98
CA ASN A 66 -20.59 17.12 2.01
C ASN A 66 -21.73 16.37 2.74
N SER A 67 -22.95 16.87 2.62
CA SER A 67 -24.13 16.14 3.07
C SER A 67 -24.28 14.85 2.25
N GLN A 68 -25.06 13.88 2.73
CA GLN A 68 -25.32 12.68 1.93
C GLN A 68 -25.99 13.01 0.59
N ASP A 69 -26.85 14.05 0.58
CA ASP A 69 -27.51 14.51 -0.64
C ASP A 69 -26.52 15.11 -1.64
N GLU A 70 -25.51 15.85 -1.19
CA GLU A 70 -24.45 16.35 -2.06
C GLU A 70 -23.60 15.20 -2.64
N ILE A 71 -23.31 14.18 -1.85
CA ILE A 71 -22.60 12.98 -2.33
C ILE A 71 -23.45 12.25 -3.38
N ASN A 72 -24.74 12.05 -3.11
CA ASN A 72 -25.66 11.41 -4.04
C ASN A 72 -25.77 12.20 -5.36
N ALA A 73 -25.90 13.52 -5.28
CA ALA A 73 -25.93 14.40 -6.45
C ALA A 73 -24.63 14.31 -7.27
N LEU A 74 -23.48 14.29 -6.60
CA LEU A 74 -22.17 14.16 -7.24
C LEU A 74 -22.02 12.83 -7.98
N LEU A 75 -22.44 11.71 -7.36
CA LEU A 75 -22.44 10.40 -7.99
C LEU A 75 -23.27 10.39 -9.28
N CYS A 76 -24.51 10.93 -9.21
CA CYS A 76 -25.41 11.03 -10.35
C CYS A 76 -24.84 11.92 -11.46
N GLN A 77 -24.27 13.07 -11.10
CA GLN A 77 -23.69 14.00 -12.07
C GLN A 77 -22.54 13.36 -12.86
N LYS A 78 -21.56 12.77 -12.15
CA LYS A 78 -20.39 12.14 -12.80
C LYS A 78 -20.80 10.99 -13.73
N ALA A 79 -21.81 10.20 -13.35
CA ALA A 79 -22.34 9.15 -14.21
C ALA A 79 -23.08 9.73 -15.43
N LYS A 80 -23.88 10.79 -15.28
CA LYS A 80 -24.54 11.48 -16.40
C LYS A 80 -23.53 12.10 -17.39
N ASP A 81 -22.32 12.44 -16.91
CA ASP A 81 -21.21 12.88 -17.75
C ASP A 81 -20.58 11.74 -18.56
N GLY A 82 -21.07 10.50 -18.41
CA GLY A 82 -20.62 9.30 -19.11
C GLY A 82 -19.43 8.60 -18.46
N LYS A 83 -19.08 8.94 -17.21
CA LYS A 83 -17.93 8.42 -16.49
C LYS A 83 -18.23 7.10 -15.78
N MET A 84 -17.21 6.22 -15.71
CA MET A 84 -17.19 5.08 -14.80
C MET A 84 -16.81 5.57 -13.41
N VAL A 85 -17.77 5.58 -12.48
CA VAL A 85 -17.61 6.13 -11.13
C VAL A 85 -17.47 5.01 -10.11
N VAL A 86 -16.43 5.02 -9.29
CA VAL A 86 -16.28 4.17 -8.12
C VAL A 86 -16.53 4.99 -6.86
N ARG A 87 -17.56 4.66 -6.10
CA ARG A 87 -17.77 5.13 -4.73
C ARG A 87 -17.11 4.17 -3.77
N LEU A 88 -15.91 4.52 -3.29
CA LEU A 88 -15.10 3.68 -2.40
C LEU A 88 -15.46 3.96 -0.94
N LYS A 89 -15.91 2.91 -0.23
CA LYS A 89 -16.46 2.98 1.14
C LYS A 89 -15.69 2.05 2.06
N GLY A 90 -15.34 2.50 3.27
CA GLY A 90 -14.71 1.64 4.26
C GLY A 90 -15.58 0.44 4.63
N GLY A 91 -14.99 -0.75 4.81
CA GLY A 91 -15.69 -1.98 5.08
C GLY A 91 -16.54 -2.46 3.90
N ASP A 92 -17.82 -2.70 4.16
CA ASP A 92 -18.84 -3.09 3.18
C ASP A 92 -19.84 -1.95 2.96
N PRO A 93 -20.27 -1.66 1.73
CA PRO A 93 -21.18 -0.54 1.44
C PRO A 93 -22.53 -0.64 2.17
N PHE A 94 -23.04 -1.84 2.42
CA PHE A 94 -24.34 -2.08 3.00
C PHE A 94 -24.31 -2.37 4.51
N VAL A 95 -23.13 -2.47 5.13
CA VAL A 95 -22.99 -2.64 6.57
C VAL A 95 -22.71 -1.30 7.24
N PHE A 96 -23.76 -0.56 7.62
CA PHE A 96 -23.71 0.79 8.21
C PHE A 96 -22.93 1.83 7.40
N GLY A 97 -22.74 1.57 6.10
CA GLY A 97 -22.02 2.44 5.17
C GLY A 97 -22.93 3.39 4.40
N ARG A 98 -24.24 3.43 4.64
CA ARG A 98 -25.23 4.24 3.90
C ARG A 98 -25.31 3.94 2.40
N GLY A 99 -24.73 2.81 1.94
CA GLY A 99 -24.77 2.43 0.52
C GLY A 99 -26.18 2.22 -0.01
N GLY A 100 -27.13 1.82 0.85
CA GLY A 100 -28.56 1.70 0.48
C GLY A 100 -29.18 3.05 0.12
N GLU A 101 -28.82 4.13 0.81
CA GLU A 101 -29.28 5.49 0.49
C GLU A 101 -28.69 5.99 -0.84
N GLU A 102 -27.40 5.69 -1.09
CA GLU A 102 -26.73 6.00 -2.35
C GLU A 102 -27.37 5.23 -3.52
N ALA A 103 -27.64 3.92 -3.33
CA ALA A 103 -28.29 3.09 -4.33
C ALA A 103 -29.70 3.59 -4.67
N ALA A 104 -30.52 3.89 -3.65
CA ALA A 104 -31.85 4.43 -3.84
C ALA A 104 -31.88 5.79 -4.57
N ALA A 105 -30.86 6.63 -4.34
CA ALA A 105 -30.72 7.90 -5.06
C ALA A 105 -30.37 7.67 -6.54
N LEU A 106 -29.46 6.77 -6.84
CA LEU A 106 -29.06 6.39 -8.21
C LEU A 106 -30.24 5.80 -8.98
N GLU A 107 -31.00 4.92 -8.34
CA GLU A 107 -32.20 4.30 -8.94
C GLU A 107 -33.27 5.35 -9.30
N ARG A 108 -33.56 6.27 -8.40
CA ARG A 108 -34.50 7.39 -8.61
C ARG A 108 -34.10 8.26 -9.80
N GLU A 109 -32.79 8.49 -9.96
CA GLU A 109 -32.23 9.28 -11.05
C GLU A 109 -32.00 8.51 -12.36
N GLY A 110 -32.37 7.22 -12.41
CA GLY A 110 -32.19 6.35 -13.57
C GLY A 110 -30.72 6.10 -13.94
N VAL A 111 -29.80 6.19 -12.96
CA VAL A 111 -28.38 5.97 -13.16
C VAL A 111 -28.04 4.50 -12.94
N PRO A 112 -27.42 3.80 -13.91
CA PRO A 112 -26.98 2.42 -13.73
C PRO A 112 -25.98 2.30 -12.57
N TYR A 113 -26.18 1.32 -11.70
CA TYR A 113 -25.25 1.06 -10.60
C TYR A 113 -25.04 -0.42 -10.31
N CYS A 114 -23.96 -0.74 -9.62
CA CYS A 114 -23.65 -2.07 -9.13
C CYS A 114 -23.03 -1.96 -7.74
N VAL A 115 -23.43 -2.85 -6.82
CA VAL A 115 -22.85 -2.97 -5.49
C VAL A 115 -21.80 -4.06 -5.48
N VAL A 116 -20.63 -3.75 -4.95
CA VAL A 116 -19.51 -4.69 -4.82
C VAL A 116 -19.19 -4.85 -3.35
N PRO A 117 -19.44 -6.04 -2.76
CA PRO A 117 -19.18 -6.30 -1.35
C PRO A 117 -17.72 -6.04 -0.96
N GLY A 118 -17.53 -5.67 0.30
CA GLY A 118 -16.24 -5.59 0.93
C GLY A 118 -16.20 -6.39 2.23
N VAL A 119 -15.01 -6.67 2.75
CA VAL A 119 -14.84 -7.30 4.05
C VAL A 119 -15.24 -6.31 5.14
N THR A 120 -16.28 -6.63 5.91
CA THR A 120 -16.77 -5.73 6.96
C THR A 120 -15.85 -5.76 8.19
N SER A 121 -15.58 -4.57 8.76
CA SER A 121 -14.83 -4.44 10.01
C SER A 121 -15.52 -5.09 11.22
N ALA A 122 -16.83 -5.31 11.14
CA ALA A 122 -17.58 -5.98 12.21
C ALA A 122 -17.07 -7.40 12.50
N ILE A 123 -16.49 -8.06 11.52
CA ILE A 123 -15.90 -9.39 11.64
C ILE A 123 -14.38 -9.30 11.64
N SER A 124 -13.82 -8.68 10.62
CA SER A 124 -12.38 -8.72 10.36
C SER A 124 -11.53 -7.97 11.40
N ALA A 125 -12.06 -6.92 12.03
CA ALA A 125 -11.34 -6.24 13.10
C ALA A 125 -11.18 -7.15 14.32
N ALA A 126 -12.21 -7.87 14.72
CA ALA A 126 -12.14 -8.85 15.80
C ALA A 126 -11.18 -10.00 15.45
N GLU A 127 -11.30 -10.54 14.24
CA GLU A 127 -10.48 -11.65 13.73
C GLU A 127 -8.98 -11.29 13.69
N SER A 128 -8.63 -10.07 13.26
CA SER A 128 -7.23 -9.60 13.21
C SER A 128 -6.55 -9.60 14.59
N GLU A 129 -7.34 -9.56 15.67
CA GLU A 129 -6.89 -9.61 17.05
C GLU A 129 -7.16 -10.96 17.72
N GLY A 130 -7.46 -12.01 16.94
CA GLY A 130 -7.64 -13.36 17.40
C GLY A 130 -8.99 -13.63 18.11
N ILE A 131 -9.99 -12.78 17.88
CA ILE A 131 -11.33 -12.91 18.48
C ILE A 131 -12.28 -13.44 17.40
N PRO A 132 -12.74 -14.70 17.48
CA PRO A 132 -13.79 -15.20 16.62
C PRO A 132 -15.15 -14.63 17.05
N VAL A 133 -15.96 -14.13 16.11
CA VAL A 133 -17.30 -13.62 16.44
C VAL A 133 -18.31 -14.74 16.72
N THR A 134 -18.00 -15.98 16.36
CA THR A 134 -18.77 -17.19 16.68
C THR A 134 -17.85 -18.29 17.20
N HIS A 135 -18.35 -19.13 18.11
CA HIS A 135 -17.64 -20.30 18.60
C HIS A 135 -18.63 -21.34 19.06
N ARG A 136 -18.50 -22.60 18.59
CA ARG A 136 -19.50 -23.67 18.80
C ARG A 136 -20.04 -23.80 20.24
N ASN A 137 -19.17 -23.64 21.23
CA ASN A 137 -19.50 -23.85 22.64
C ASN A 137 -19.71 -22.53 23.43
N LEU A 138 -19.58 -21.37 22.80
CA LEU A 138 -19.63 -20.06 23.48
C LEU A 138 -20.68 -19.12 22.88
N ALA A 139 -20.74 -19.04 21.53
CA ALA A 139 -21.67 -18.16 20.84
C ALA A 139 -22.09 -18.79 19.51
N ARG A 140 -23.40 -19.08 19.38
CA ARG A 140 -24.02 -19.67 18.18
C ARG A 140 -24.56 -18.60 17.23
N SER A 141 -24.60 -17.36 17.70
CA SER A 141 -25.00 -16.20 16.92
C SER A 141 -24.12 -15.01 17.24
N PHE A 142 -24.08 -14.05 16.34
CA PHE A 142 -23.53 -12.75 16.64
C PHE A 142 -24.42 -11.66 16.06
N ARG A 143 -24.43 -10.51 16.69
CA ARG A 143 -25.23 -9.36 16.29
C ARG A 143 -24.34 -8.15 16.08
N VAL A 144 -24.47 -7.50 14.93
CA VAL A 144 -23.76 -6.27 14.61
C VAL A 144 -24.70 -5.09 14.85
N ILE A 145 -24.27 -4.14 15.66
CA ILE A 145 -25.07 -3.02 16.16
C ILE A 145 -24.30 -1.74 15.92
N THR A 146 -24.96 -0.73 15.35
CA THR A 146 -24.41 0.62 15.34
C THR A 146 -24.70 1.30 16.67
N ALA A 147 -23.68 1.92 17.25
CA ALA A 147 -23.83 2.74 18.45
C ALA A 147 -23.76 4.26 18.11
N HIS A 148 -24.15 4.61 16.87
CA HIS A 148 -24.19 6.00 16.40
C HIS A 148 -25.63 6.45 16.13
N GLY A 149 -25.94 7.70 16.47
CA GLY A 149 -27.24 8.32 16.25
C GLY A 149 -27.93 8.71 17.57
N ALA A 150 -28.76 9.79 17.54
CA ALA A 150 -29.38 10.37 18.75
C ALA A 150 -30.31 9.39 19.47
N SER A 151 -31.02 8.53 18.73
CA SER A 151 -31.92 7.49 19.29
C SER A 151 -31.19 6.31 19.93
N CYS A 152 -29.90 6.09 19.62
CA CYS A 152 -29.09 4.97 20.07
C CYS A 152 -28.23 5.29 21.31
N LEU A 153 -28.39 6.47 21.92
CA LEU A 153 -27.51 6.90 23.01
C LEU A 153 -28.04 6.66 24.41
N SER A 154 -29.18 5.94 24.57
CA SER A 154 -29.74 5.63 25.88
C SER A 154 -29.34 4.23 26.37
N GLU A 155 -29.18 4.10 27.70
CA GLU A 155 -28.98 2.80 28.35
C GLU A 155 -30.12 1.83 28.02
N ALA A 156 -31.36 2.32 27.94
CA ALA A 156 -32.52 1.52 27.56
C ALA A 156 -32.43 0.91 26.16
N TYR A 157 -31.80 1.59 25.20
CA TYR A 157 -31.56 1.04 23.87
C TYR A 157 -30.64 -0.18 23.93
N PHE A 158 -29.58 -0.10 24.72
CA PHE A 158 -28.60 -1.21 24.81
C PHE A 158 -29.09 -2.35 25.68
N SER A 159 -29.96 -2.12 26.66
CA SER A 159 -30.49 -3.18 27.55
C SER A 159 -31.24 -4.27 26.82
N GLN A 160 -31.88 -3.96 25.69
CA GLN A 160 -32.60 -4.95 24.87
C GLN A 160 -31.70 -6.05 24.28
N PHE A 161 -30.39 -5.81 24.17
CA PHE A 161 -29.42 -6.78 23.59
C PHE A 161 -28.84 -7.75 24.63
N ALA A 162 -29.12 -7.58 25.91
CA ALA A 162 -28.53 -8.34 26.98
C ALA A 162 -29.11 -9.75 27.19
N LYS A 163 -30.13 -10.15 26.42
CA LYS A 163 -31.00 -11.31 26.70
C LYS A 163 -30.38 -12.68 26.36
N ASN A 164 -29.30 -12.73 25.58
CA ASN A 164 -28.74 -14.00 25.12
C ASN A 164 -27.26 -14.13 25.48
N GLU A 165 -26.93 -15.00 26.43
CA GLU A 165 -25.54 -15.26 26.85
C GLU A 165 -24.73 -16.07 25.81
N GLU A 166 -25.38 -16.71 24.81
CA GLU A 166 -24.72 -17.44 23.72
C GLU A 166 -24.62 -16.59 22.43
N GLU A 167 -24.72 -15.29 22.56
CA GLU A 167 -24.56 -14.35 21.45
C GLU A 167 -23.33 -13.44 21.66
N THR A 168 -22.60 -13.20 20.59
CA THR A 168 -21.55 -12.16 20.58
C THR A 168 -22.14 -10.86 20.05
N LEU A 169 -22.01 -9.78 20.80
CA LEU A 169 -22.40 -8.44 20.35
C LEU A 169 -21.20 -7.69 19.81
N VAL A 170 -21.34 -7.14 18.62
CA VAL A 170 -20.30 -6.35 17.93
C VAL A 170 -20.83 -4.95 17.70
N PHE A 171 -20.27 -3.99 18.40
CA PHE A 171 -20.69 -2.57 18.26
C PHE A 171 -19.73 -1.82 17.34
N LEU A 172 -20.28 -1.26 16.27
CA LEU A 172 -19.58 -0.35 15.39
C LEU A 172 -19.89 1.10 15.81
N MET A 173 -18.91 2.00 15.60
CA MET A 173 -19.01 3.44 15.96
C MET A 173 -19.33 3.65 17.45
N GLY A 174 -18.85 2.75 18.33
CA GLY A 174 -19.24 2.69 19.74
C GLY A 174 -18.35 3.47 20.72
N VAL A 175 -17.24 4.08 20.30
CA VAL A 175 -16.26 4.69 21.20
C VAL A 175 -16.90 5.79 22.07
N SER A 176 -17.73 6.66 21.49
CA SER A 176 -18.43 7.71 22.22
C SER A 176 -19.58 7.21 23.09
N SER A 177 -20.01 5.96 22.91
CA SER A 177 -21.16 5.34 23.58
C SER A 177 -20.78 4.23 24.57
N LEU A 178 -19.50 4.05 24.86
CA LEU A 178 -19.00 2.96 25.72
C LEU A 178 -19.70 2.90 27.09
N GLU A 179 -19.97 4.05 27.68
CA GLU A 179 -20.64 4.15 28.97
C GLU A 179 -22.10 3.65 28.89
N ASN A 180 -22.84 4.07 27.87
CA ASN A 180 -24.22 3.64 27.66
C ASN A 180 -24.31 2.17 27.24
N ILE A 181 -23.34 1.67 26.46
CA ILE A 181 -23.23 0.24 26.13
C ILE A 181 -23.05 -0.57 27.41
N SER A 182 -22.06 -0.22 28.23
CA SER A 182 -21.76 -0.94 29.47
C SER A 182 -22.96 -0.93 30.43
N LYS A 183 -23.45 0.25 30.79
CA LYS A 183 -24.57 0.40 31.74
C LYS A 183 -25.85 -0.23 31.21
N GLY A 184 -26.16 -0.02 29.92
CA GLY A 184 -27.36 -0.59 29.32
C GLY A 184 -27.36 -2.10 29.29
N LEU A 185 -26.27 -2.75 28.92
CA LEU A 185 -26.16 -4.20 28.91
C LEU A 185 -26.26 -4.79 30.33
N ILE A 186 -25.64 -4.16 31.31
CA ILE A 186 -25.75 -4.57 32.74
C ILE A 186 -27.18 -4.38 33.23
N ALA A 187 -27.82 -3.25 32.97
CA ALA A 187 -29.21 -2.99 33.33
C ALA A 187 -30.18 -3.97 32.65
N GLY A 188 -29.85 -4.46 31.46
CA GLY A 188 -30.60 -5.50 30.72
C GLY A 188 -30.41 -6.92 31.26
N GLY A 189 -29.55 -7.12 32.29
CA GLY A 189 -29.31 -8.40 32.94
C GLY A 189 -28.01 -9.11 32.54
N MET A 190 -27.15 -8.50 31.72
CA MET A 190 -25.83 -9.09 31.42
C MET A 190 -24.90 -8.95 32.63
N LYS A 191 -24.11 -9.96 32.93
CA LYS A 191 -23.19 -9.93 34.08
C LYS A 191 -22.12 -8.85 33.93
N SER A 192 -21.81 -8.11 34.98
CA SER A 192 -20.79 -7.04 34.97
C SER A 192 -19.40 -7.54 34.58
N ASN A 193 -19.09 -8.80 34.88
CA ASN A 193 -17.84 -9.48 34.54
C ASN A 193 -17.84 -10.11 33.14
N THR A 194 -18.88 -9.87 32.30
CA THR A 194 -18.91 -10.36 30.92
C THR A 194 -17.69 -9.82 30.15
N PRO A 195 -16.91 -10.69 29.48
CA PRO A 195 -15.74 -10.25 28.72
C PRO A 195 -16.08 -9.26 27.62
N CYS A 196 -15.22 -8.28 27.47
CA CYS A 196 -15.28 -7.29 26.40
C CYS A 196 -13.88 -7.10 25.79
N SER A 197 -13.83 -6.77 24.51
CA SER A 197 -12.60 -6.33 23.87
C SER A 197 -12.90 -5.13 22.97
N ILE A 198 -12.03 -4.12 23.01
CA ILE A 198 -12.03 -3.03 22.05
C ILE A 198 -10.89 -3.30 21.06
N VAL A 199 -11.20 -3.34 19.77
CA VAL A 199 -10.21 -3.44 18.72
C VAL A 199 -10.16 -2.10 17.99
N GLU A 200 -9.11 -1.35 18.24
CA GLU A 200 -8.85 -0.06 17.62
C GLU A 200 -8.04 -0.26 16.34
N SER A 201 -8.43 0.41 15.27
CA SER A 201 -7.77 0.37 13.95
C SER A 201 -7.54 -1.05 13.43
N GLY A 202 -8.45 -1.98 13.71
CA GLY A 202 -8.32 -3.40 13.38
C GLY A 202 -7.92 -3.63 11.93
N THR A 203 -7.14 -4.68 11.68
CA THR A 203 -6.49 -5.07 10.42
C THR A 203 -5.35 -4.15 9.94
N THR A 204 -5.22 -2.94 10.46
CA THR A 204 -4.15 -2.02 10.06
C THR A 204 -2.90 -2.24 10.92
N ILE A 205 -1.75 -1.66 10.50
CA ILE A 205 -0.52 -1.67 11.30
C ILE A 205 -0.66 -0.95 12.66
N LYS A 206 -1.69 -0.11 12.83
CA LYS A 206 -2.03 0.57 14.11
C LYS A 206 -2.99 -0.26 14.96
N SER A 207 -3.35 -1.47 14.50
CA SER A 207 -4.25 -2.34 15.24
C SER A 207 -3.74 -2.62 16.65
N ARG A 208 -4.63 -2.48 17.62
CA ARG A 208 -4.40 -2.87 19.01
C ARG A 208 -5.69 -3.35 19.66
N ARG A 209 -5.53 -4.31 20.56
CA ARG A 209 -6.61 -4.90 21.33
C ARG A 209 -6.53 -4.43 22.77
N ILE A 210 -7.66 -4.06 23.34
CA ILE A 210 -7.82 -3.70 24.74
C ILE A 210 -8.89 -4.62 25.36
N ASP A 211 -8.47 -5.49 26.27
CA ASP A 211 -9.36 -6.42 26.98
C ASP A 211 -9.90 -5.76 28.25
N ALA A 212 -11.19 -6.04 28.51
CA ALA A 212 -11.96 -5.52 29.62
C ALA A 212 -13.10 -6.49 30.01
N THR A 213 -13.85 -6.10 31.02
CA THR A 213 -15.19 -6.59 31.31
C THR A 213 -16.20 -5.45 31.10
N LEU A 214 -17.49 -5.72 31.05
CA LEU A 214 -18.50 -4.66 30.98
C LEU A 214 -18.29 -3.59 32.05
N GLU A 215 -17.99 -4.01 33.29
CA GLU A 215 -17.73 -3.10 34.41
C GLU A 215 -16.49 -2.21 34.21
N THR A 216 -15.44 -2.76 33.62
CA THR A 216 -14.15 -2.06 33.45
C THR A 216 -13.98 -1.41 32.08
N LEU A 217 -14.91 -1.60 31.15
CA LEU A 217 -14.82 -1.20 29.75
C LEU A 217 -14.47 0.28 29.57
N VAL A 218 -15.20 1.15 30.27
CA VAL A 218 -15.01 2.62 30.19
C VAL A 218 -13.67 3.05 30.79
N LEU A 219 -13.31 2.47 31.95
CA LEU A 219 -12.04 2.76 32.61
C LEU A 219 -10.85 2.36 31.74
N ARG A 220 -10.88 1.13 31.21
CA ARG A 220 -9.82 0.60 30.33
C ARG A 220 -9.69 1.41 29.04
N ALA A 221 -10.80 1.85 28.46
CA ALA A 221 -10.79 2.70 27.25
C ALA A 221 -10.14 4.05 27.54
N LYS A 222 -10.44 4.68 28.69
CA LYS A 222 -9.82 5.95 29.11
C LYS A 222 -8.33 5.80 29.39
N GLU A 223 -7.93 4.79 30.20
CA GLU A 223 -6.52 4.50 30.51
C GLU A 223 -5.66 4.29 29.26
N LYS A 224 -6.23 3.66 28.23
CA LYS A 224 -5.54 3.35 26.98
C LYS A 224 -5.76 4.41 25.90
N CYS A 225 -6.42 5.52 26.21
CA CYS A 225 -6.70 6.61 25.27
C CYS A 225 -7.29 6.08 23.96
N VAL A 226 -8.34 5.25 24.04
CA VAL A 226 -8.99 4.64 22.86
C VAL A 226 -9.61 5.70 21.98
N SER A 227 -9.35 5.61 20.68
CA SER A 227 -9.89 6.52 19.66
C SER A 227 -10.57 5.76 18.53
N SER A 228 -11.33 6.48 17.71
CA SER A 228 -11.90 5.92 16.48
C SER A 228 -10.85 5.87 15.36
N PRO A 229 -10.93 4.88 14.45
CA PRO A 229 -11.97 3.85 14.35
C PRO A 229 -11.73 2.68 15.31
N ALA A 230 -12.80 2.19 15.95
CA ALA A 230 -12.73 1.02 16.81
C ALA A 230 -14.03 0.20 16.78
N VAL A 231 -13.86 -1.10 17.01
CA VAL A 231 -14.95 -2.08 17.15
C VAL A 231 -14.97 -2.58 18.59
N VAL A 232 -16.14 -2.66 19.20
CA VAL A 232 -16.30 -3.21 20.55
C VAL A 232 -16.99 -4.56 20.45
N VAL A 233 -16.35 -5.58 21.01
CA VAL A 233 -16.87 -6.98 21.04
C VAL A 233 -17.24 -7.31 22.48
N VAL A 234 -18.46 -7.77 22.71
CA VAL A 234 -18.99 -8.15 24.02
C VAL A 234 -19.52 -9.58 23.97
N GLY A 235 -19.13 -10.38 24.95
CA GLY A 235 -19.55 -11.76 25.08
C GLY A 235 -18.40 -12.72 25.35
N LYS A 236 -18.71 -14.01 25.54
CA LYS A 236 -17.72 -15.04 25.91
C LYS A 236 -16.58 -15.16 24.91
N THR A 237 -16.84 -14.90 23.62
CA THR A 237 -15.83 -14.96 22.55
C THR A 237 -14.78 -13.86 22.67
N ALA A 238 -15.11 -12.71 23.27
CA ALA A 238 -14.17 -11.62 23.49
C ALA A 238 -12.98 -11.99 24.39
N ALA A 239 -13.10 -13.05 25.20
CA ALA A 239 -12.01 -13.58 26.03
C ALA A 239 -11.04 -14.48 25.25
N LEU A 240 -11.40 -14.90 24.03
CA LEU A 240 -10.55 -15.79 23.21
C LEU A 240 -9.41 -14.99 22.54
N ASN A 241 -8.29 -15.66 22.33
CA ASN A 241 -7.14 -15.10 21.65
C ASN A 241 -6.47 -16.17 20.77
N PHE A 242 -6.90 -16.26 19.52
CA PHE A 242 -6.36 -17.20 18.53
C PHE A 242 -5.35 -16.52 17.60
N LYS A 243 -4.51 -15.62 18.11
CA LYS A 243 -3.42 -15.08 17.30
C LYS A 243 -2.47 -16.21 16.90
N SER A 244 -2.32 -16.38 15.58
CA SER A 244 -1.36 -17.33 15.05
C SER A 244 0.06 -16.90 15.38
N SER A 245 0.83 -17.79 16.01
CA SER A 245 2.28 -17.66 16.18
C SER A 245 3.06 -18.53 15.17
N ALA A 246 2.35 -19.14 14.22
CA ALA A 246 2.93 -20.10 13.28
C ALA A 246 3.86 -19.44 12.23
N PHE A 247 3.72 -18.16 12.01
CA PHE A 247 4.55 -17.44 11.05
C PHE A 247 5.70 -16.71 11.75
N SER A 248 6.87 -16.76 11.11
CA SER A 248 8.13 -16.29 11.68
C SER A 248 8.17 -14.79 12.03
N LEU A 249 7.32 -13.97 11.37
CA LEU A 249 7.21 -12.53 11.63
C LEU A 249 5.82 -12.12 12.14
N SER A 250 5.06 -13.06 12.71
CA SER A 250 3.75 -12.75 13.32
C SER A 250 3.88 -11.64 14.37
N GLY A 251 3.05 -10.61 14.24
CA GLY A 251 3.03 -9.45 15.13
C GLY A 251 4.12 -8.40 14.84
N LYS A 252 5.04 -8.64 13.89
CA LYS A 252 6.00 -7.62 13.44
C LYS A 252 5.36 -6.68 12.42
N LYS A 253 5.68 -5.40 12.49
CA LYS A 253 5.18 -4.32 11.65
C LYS A 253 6.29 -3.83 10.73
N ILE A 254 6.11 -4.01 9.43
CA ILE A 254 7.17 -3.79 8.43
C ILE A 254 6.71 -2.77 7.41
N GLY A 255 7.45 -1.67 7.28
CA GLY A 255 7.32 -0.74 6.17
C GLY A 255 8.12 -1.23 4.97
N ILE A 256 7.52 -1.24 3.79
CA ILE A 256 8.20 -1.56 2.53
C ILE A 256 8.17 -0.36 1.61
N THR A 257 9.31 0.02 0.99
CA THR A 257 9.42 1.27 0.24
C THR A 257 9.94 1.08 -1.16
N GLY A 258 9.54 1.97 -2.07
CA GLY A 258 10.04 1.98 -3.44
C GLY A 258 9.04 2.49 -4.46
N THR A 259 9.20 2.06 -5.70
CA THR A 259 8.17 2.20 -6.74
C THR A 259 7.08 1.14 -6.55
N SER A 260 5.90 1.34 -7.13
CA SER A 260 4.78 0.38 -7.03
C SER A 260 5.18 -1.05 -7.40
N GLN A 261 5.99 -1.23 -8.44
CA GLN A 261 6.46 -2.56 -8.85
C GLN A 261 7.39 -3.22 -7.81
N ILE A 262 8.25 -2.45 -7.17
CA ILE A 262 9.18 -2.94 -6.15
C ILE A 262 8.40 -3.28 -4.88
N VAL A 263 7.50 -2.40 -4.45
CA VAL A 263 6.64 -2.61 -3.28
C VAL A 263 5.77 -3.86 -3.46
N GLU A 264 5.22 -4.10 -4.66
CA GLU A 264 4.44 -5.30 -4.95
C GLU A 264 5.28 -6.60 -4.83
N LYS A 265 6.53 -6.59 -5.31
CA LYS A 265 7.44 -7.74 -5.13
C LYS A 265 7.77 -7.97 -3.66
N GLN A 266 8.08 -6.91 -2.92
CA GLN A 266 8.37 -7.00 -1.49
C GLN A 266 7.13 -7.47 -0.71
N ARG A 267 5.94 -6.94 -1.03
CA ARG A 267 4.68 -7.35 -0.40
C ARG A 267 4.45 -8.85 -0.52
N LYS A 268 4.63 -9.42 -1.72
CA LYS A 268 4.52 -10.88 -1.92
C LYS A 268 5.50 -11.67 -1.06
N ALA A 269 6.75 -11.24 -1.00
CA ALA A 269 7.78 -11.94 -0.25
C ALA A 269 7.53 -11.87 1.28
N PHE A 270 7.09 -10.71 1.80
CA PHE A 270 6.78 -10.55 3.22
C PHE A 270 5.43 -11.15 3.63
N PHE A 271 4.47 -11.27 2.70
CA PHE A 271 3.13 -11.78 3.00
C PHE A 271 3.16 -13.19 3.63
N GLU A 272 4.00 -14.07 3.09
CA GLU A 272 4.15 -15.45 3.57
C GLU A 272 4.76 -15.55 4.98
N THR A 273 5.30 -14.47 5.52
CA THR A 273 5.92 -14.44 6.85
C THR A 273 4.96 -14.10 7.98
N GLY A 274 3.73 -13.70 7.67
CA GLY A 274 2.73 -13.26 8.65
C GLY A 274 2.97 -11.86 9.23
N ALA A 275 3.86 -11.08 8.63
CA ALA A 275 4.09 -9.69 9.04
C ALA A 275 2.91 -8.78 8.66
N GLN A 276 2.67 -7.76 9.48
CA GLN A 276 1.79 -6.65 9.12
C GLN A 276 2.58 -5.65 8.25
N ILE A 277 2.08 -5.35 7.06
CA ILE A 277 2.81 -4.57 6.07
C ILE A 277 2.20 -3.17 5.93
N LEU A 278 3.07 -2.15 5.89
CA LEU A 278 2.76 -0.80 5.44
C LEU A 278 3.43 -0.57 4.09
N SER A 279 2.64 -0.43 3.04
CA SER A 279 3.15 -0.17 1.70
C SER A 279 3.52 1.30 1.51
N GLY A 280 4.78 1.55 1.16
CA GLY A 280 5.35 2.88 0.88
C GLY A 280 5.74 3.00 -0.60
N ALA A 281 4.78 2.86 -1.51
CA ALA A 281 5.00 3.02 -2.96
C ALA A 281 5.12 4.49 -3.36
N PHE A 282 5.84 5.30 -2.57
CA PHE A 282 5.94 6.74 -2.77
C PHE A 282 7.02 7.18 -3.77
N MET A 283 7.78 6.26 -4.35
CA MET A 283 8.72 6.61 -5.42
C MET A 283 8.05 6.45 -6.78
N LYS A 284 7.98 7.52 -7.55
CA LYS A 284 7.45 7.55 -8.91
C LYS A 284 8.58 7.66 -9.93
N ILE A 285 8.40 7.00 -11.06
CA ILE A 285 9.24 7.17 -12.23
C ILE A 285 8.68 8.33 -13.04
N ASP A 286 9.52 9.32 -13.29
CA ASP A 286 9.25 10.49 -14.14
C ASP A 286 10.08 10.31 -15.42
N ILE A 287 9.42 10.07 -16.54
CA ILE A 287 10.07 9.77 -17.81
C ILE A 287 10.63 11.06 -18.39
N ASN A 288 11.85 11.01 -18.89
CA ASN A 288 12.43 12.09 -19.69
C ASN A 288 12.09 11.85 -21.17
N GLU A 289 10.93 12.36 -21.59
CA GLU A 289 10.41 12.21 -22.94
C GLU A 289 11.41 12.65 -24.02
N LYS A 290 12.13 13.76 -23.78
CA LYS A 290 13.14 14.25 -24.72
C LYS A 290 14.30 13.27 -24.86
N ALA A 291 14.85 12.79 -23.74
CA ALA A 291 15.93 11.80 -23.79
C ALA A 291 15.49 10.50 -24.46
N MET A 292 14.24 10.08 -24.24
CA MET A 292 13.67 8.91 -24.90
C MET A 292 13.56 9.14 -26.44
N GLN A 293 13.08 10.30 -26.89
CA GLN A 293 13.05 10.68 -28.29
C GLN A 293 14.46 10.71 -28.91
N ASP A 294 15.45 11.26 -28.19
CA ASP A 294 16.85 11.28 -28.62
C ASP A 294 17.43 9.87 -28.82
N VAL A 295 17.06 8.89 -27.95
CA VAL A 295 17.41 7.47 -28.12
C VAL A 295 16.87 6.93 -29.45
N PHE A 296 15.60 7.14 -29.74
CA PHE A 296 14.99 6.66 -30.99
C PHE A 296 15.54 7.39 -32.22
N SER A 297 15.84 8.67 -32.09
CA SER A 297 16.44 9.46 -33.18
C SER A 297 17.85 9.02 -33.57
N CYS A 298 18.57 8.30 -32.70
CA CYS A 298 19.87 7.73 -33.04
C CYS A 298 19.78 6.65 -34.10
N GLY A 299 18.62 5.98 -34.24
CA GLY A 299 18.45 4.79 -35.07
C GLY A 299 19.25 3.59 -34.53
N PHE A 300 18.74 2.39 -34.71
CA PHE A 300 19.37 1.19 -34.13
C PHE A 300 20.38 0.52 -35.07
N SER A 301 20.39 0.86 -36.35
CA SER A 301 21.34 0.32 -37.33
C SER A 301 22.82 0.65 -37.05
N CYS A 302 23.07 1.73 -36.31
CA CYS A 302 24.41 2.16 -35.96
C CYS A 302 24.80 1.81 -34.52
N VAL A 303 23.92 1.15 -33.74
CA VAL A 303 24.13 0.83 -32.34
C VAL A 303 24.56 -0.61 -32.20
N ASP A 304 25.74 -0.86 -31.64
CA ASP A 304 26.23 -2.23 -31.36
C ASP A 304 25.73 -2.76 -30.02
N TRP A 305 25.67 -1.88 -29.01
CA TRP A 305 25.32 -2.28 -27.65
C TRP A 305 24.35 -1.30 -26.99
N ILE A 306 23.34 -1.85 -26.31
CA ILE A 306 22.46 -1.11 -25.40
C ILE A 306 22.70 -1.62 -23.99
N PHE A 307 23.04 -0.67 -23.09
CA PHE A 307 23.26 -0.92 -21.66
C PHE A 307 22.04 -0.55 -20.85
N PHE A 308 21.58 -1.47 -20.05
CA PHE A 308 20.51 -1.22 -19.09
C PHE A 308 21.04 -1.33 -17.66
N THR A 309 21.01 -0.22 -16.93
CA THR A 309 21.45 -0.17 -15.54
C THR A 309 20.34 -0.48 -14.53
N SER A 310 19.12 -0.78 -15.00
CA SER A 310 17.97 -1.13 -14.15
C SER A 310 16.87 -1.84 -14.92
N SER A 311 16.05 -2.62 -14.21
CA SER A 311 14.82 -3.20 -14.77
C SER A 311 13.81 -2.12 -15.22
N SER A 312 13.81 -0.96 -14.58
CA SER A 312 12.96 0.16 -15.00
C SER A 312 13.36 0.71 -16.36
N ALA A 313 14.67 0.84 -16.62
CA ALA A 313 15.16 1.29 -17.93
C ALA A 313 14.77 0.32 -19.05
N VAL A 314 14.85 -1.00 -18.80
CA VAL A 314 14.37 -2.02 -19.75
C VAL A 314 12.89 -1.82 -20.06
N ASN A 315 12.05 -1.74 -19.02
CA ASN A 315 10.61 -1.60 -19.23
C ASN A 315 10.27 -0.31 -19.98
N LEU A 316 10.81 0.83 -19.55
CA LEU A 316 10.54 2.12 -20.19
C LEU A 316 10.96 2.15 -21.65
N PHE A 317 12.12 1.57 -21.97
CA PHE A 317 12.60 1.48 -23.35
C PHE A 317 11.65 0.66 -24.22
N PHE A 318 11.29 -0.56 -23.78
CA PHE A 318 10.43 -1.42 -24.57
C PHE A 318 8.98 -0.94 -24.61
N ASP A 319 8.44 -0.32 -23.56
CA ASP A 319 7.12 0.30 -23.58
C ASP A 319 7.07 1.47 -24.61
N ALA A 320 8.12 2.29 -24.66
CA ALA A 320 8.26 3.34 -25.66
C ALA A 320 8.49 2.75 -27.08
N PHE A 321 9.22 1.63 -27.16
CA PHE A 321 9.47 0.94 -28.41
C PHE A 321 8.17 0.40 -29.06
N GLU A 322 7.27 -0.18 -28.24
CA GLU A 322 5.96 -0.70 -28.69
C GLU A 322 5.06 0.40 -29.31
N THR A 323 5.24 1.66 -28.89
CA THR A 323 4.46 2.80 -29.40
C THR A 323 5.20 3.59 -30.49
N SER A 324 6.44 3.23 -30.79
CA SER A 324 7.27 3.86 -31.82
C SER A 324 6.98 3.31 -33.21
N GLU A 325 7.58 3.92 -34.23
CA GLU A 325 7.55 3.43 -35.62
C GLU A 325 8.51 2.25 -35.86
N TYR A 326 9.35 1.87 -34.89
CA TYR A 326 10.33 0.80 -35.03
C TYR A 326 9.70 -0.58 -34.79
N ASP A 327 10.19 -1.58 -35.54
CA ASP A 327 9.89 -2.99 -35.34
C ASP A 327 11.02 -3.68 -34.57
N LEU A 328 10.70 -4.70 -33.79
CA LEU A 328 11.71 -5.46 -33.01
C LEU A 328 12.86 -6.00 -33.85
N ARG A 329 12.64 -6.24 -35.15
CA ARG A 329 13.69 -6.64 -36.11
C ARG A 329 14.78 -5.59 -36.27
N SER A 330 14.51 -4.31 -35.97
CA SER A 330 15.53 -3.26 -35.97
C SER A 330 16.58 -3.42 -34.87
N LEU A 331 16.31 -4.28 -33.88
CA LEU A 331 17.24 -4.65 -32.80
C LEU A 331 17.99 -5.96 -33.06
N PHE A 332 17.89 -6.56 -34.26
CA PHE A 332 18.44 -7.89 -34.56
C PHE A 332 19.96 -7.98 -34.35
N ASP A 333 20.70 -6.95 -34.75
CA ASP A 333 22.16 -6.90 -34.60
C ASP A 333 22.62 -6.22 -33.31
N VAL A 334 21.69 -5.71 -32.48
CA VAL A 334 21.98 -4.99 -31.24
C VAL A 334 22.20 -6.00 -30.11
N LYS A 335 23.32 -5.86 -29.39
CA LYS A 335 23.67 -6.63 -28.21
C LYS A 335 23.25 -5.88 -26.93
N PHE A 336 22.89 -6.64 -25.92
CA PHE A 336 22.39 -6.10 -24.66
C PHE A 336 23.34 -6.41 -23.50
N ALA A 337 23.78 -5.37 -22.82
CA ALA A 337 24.52 -5.48 -21.55
C ALA A 337 23.64 -4.98 -20.39
N VAL A 338 23.57 -5.75 -19.31
CA VAL A 338 22.72 -5.41 -18.16
C VAL A 338 23.50 -5.47 -16.86
N VAL A 339 23.13 -4.60 -15.91
CA VAL A 339 23.85 -4.44 -14.64
C VAL A 339 23.79 -5.67 -13.73
N GLY A 340 22.83 -6.58 -13.91
CA GLY A 340 22.70 -7.75 -13.04
C GLY A 340 21.51 -8.65 -13.37
N GLY A 341 21.39 -9.74 -12.62
CA GLY A 341 20.44 -10.82 -12.89
C GLY A 341 18.95 -10.42 -12.94
N GLU A 342 18.51 -9.49 -12.09
CA GLU A 342 17.11 -9.03 -12.12
C GLU A 342 16.81 -8.22 -13.39
N THR A 343 17.77 -7.40 -13.84
CA THR A 343 17.63 -6.67 -15.11
C THR A 343 17.66 -7.65 -16.29
N ALA A 344 18.49 -8.68 -16.23
CA ALA A 344 18.52 -9.76 -17.26
C ALA A 344 17.19 -10.53 -17.31
N LYS A 345 16.58 -10.85 -16.17
CA LYS A 345 15.26 -11.49 -16.12
C LYS A 345 14.18 -10.59 -16.72
N THR A 346 14.27 -9.27 -16.49
CA THR A 346 13.31 -8.31 -17.06
C THR A 346 13.47 -8.23 -18.58
N LEU A 347 14.70 -8.16 -19.08
CA LEU A 347 15.01 -8.19 -20.51
C LEU A 347 14.48 -9.46 -21.18
N ARG A 348 14.66 -10.62 -20.52
CA ARG A 348 14.16 -11.90 -21.02
C ARG A 348 12.63 -11.93 -21.17
N LYS A 349 11.89 -11.26 -20.29
CA LYS A 349 10.43 -11.13 -20.41
C LYS A 349 10.01 -10.31 -21.63
N ARG A 350 10.89 -9.45 -22.14
CA ARG A 350 10.70 -8.68 -23.38
C ARG A 350 11.16 -9.44 -24.65
N GLY A 351 11.59 -10.71 -24.50
CA GLY A 351 11.98 -11.59 -25.60
C GLY A 351 13.47 -11.61 -25.91
N PHE A 352 14.31 -10.86 -25.18
CA PHE A 352 15.75 -10.77 -25.42
C PHE A 352 16.55 -11.40 -24.28
N LYS A 353 17.72 -11.95 -24.63
CA LYS A 353 18.73 -12.38 -23.66
C LYS A 353 19.79 -11.31 -23.55
N ALA A 354 20.33 -11.13 -22.34
CA ALA A 354 21.52 -10.31 -22.16
C ALA A 354 22.74 -11.04 -22.73
N ASP A 355 23.50 -10.36 -23.56
CA ASP A 355 24.79 -10.85 -24.11
C ASP A 355 25.92 -10.69 -23.10
N PHE A 356 25.74 -9.73 -22.17
CA PHE A 356 26.71 -9.50 -21.10
C PHE A 356 26.02 -9.13 -19.78
N VAL A 357 26.50 -9.75 -18.69
CA VAL A 357 26.14 -9.46 -17.29
C VAL A 357 27.44 -9.52 -16.48
N PRO A 358 27.80 -8.48 -15.70
CA PRO A 358 29.01 -8.49 -14.88
C PRO A 358 28.88 -9.45 -13.69
N GLU A 359 30.00 -9.82 -13.09
CA GLU A 359 30.03 -10.64 -11.87
C GLU A 359 29.42 -9.89 -10.69
N ASN A 360 29.77 -8.61 -10.53
CA ASN A 360 29.19 -7.75 -9.51
C ASN A 360 28.13 -6.84 -10.11
N ALA A 361 26.92 -6.86 -9.54
CA ALA A 361 25.76 -6.12 -10.05
C ALA A 361 25.82 -4.62 -9.72
N ASN A 362 26.76 -3.89 -10.33
CA ASN A 362 26.88 -2.43 -10.25
C ASN A 362 27.39 -1.84 -11.58
N SER A 363 27.21 -0.54 -11.77
CA SER A 363 27.54 0.15 -13.03
C SER A 363 29.03 0.21 -13.30
N GLU A 364 29.86 0.24 -12.28
CA GLU A 364 31.33 0.25 -12.39
C GLU A 364 31.84 -1.09 -12.92
N SER A 365 31.43 -2.19 -12.32
CA SER A 365 31.77 -3.55 -12.79
C SER A 365 31.26 -3.78 -14.20
N LEU A 366 30.02 -3.33 -14.50
CA LEU A 366 29.44 -3.44 -15.84
C LEU A 366 30.34 -2.79 -16.89
N SER A 367 30.84 -1.57 -16.66
CA SER A 367 31.69 -0.87 -17.63
C SER A 367 33.10 -1.46 -17.69
N LYS A 368 33.77 -1.69 -16.55
CA LYS A 368 35.15 -2.20 -16.49
C LYS A 368 35.28 -3.60 -17.08
N GLU A 369 34.44 -4.55 -16.66
CA GLU A 369 34.46 -5.92 -17.17
C GLU A 369 34.06 -6.00 -18.64
N PHE A 370 33.11 -5.13 -19.08
CA PHE A 370 32.74 -5.03 -20.48
C PHE A 370 33.93 -4.58 -21.34
N VAL A 371 34.62 -3.54 -20.94
CA VAL A 371 35.79 -3.02 -21.67
C VAL A 371 36.88 -4.07 -21.77
N GLN A 372 37.18 -4.78 -20.68
CA GLN A 372 38.15 -5.88 -20.70
C GLN A 372 37.80 -6.98 -21.73
N LYS A 373 36.50 -7.27 -21.85
CA LYS A 373 36.05 -8.39 -22.69
C LYS A 373 35.76 -8.00 -24.14
N PHE A 374 35.19 -6.82 -24.36
CA PHE A 374 34.64 -6.39 -25.63
C PHE A 374 35.16 -5.03 -26.13
N GLY A 375 35.96 -4.31 -25.36
CA GLY A 375 36.35 -2.93 -25.64
C GLY A 375 36.91 -2.73 -27.05
N LYS A 376 37.74 -3.65 -27.53
CA LYS A 376 38.32 -3.57 -28.88
C LYS A 376 37.32 -3.75 -30.02
N SER A 377 36.16 -4.35 -29.77
CA SER A 377 35.14 -4.65 -30.78
C SER A 377 33.92 -3.71 -30.70
N ALA A 378 33.76 -2.99 -29.61
CA ALA A 378 32.62 -2.09 -29.39
C ALA A 378 32.85 -0.78 -30.16
N LYS A 379 31.94 -0.42 -31.05
CA LYS A 379 32.03 0.79 -31.89
C LYS A 379 31.07 1.88 -31.45
N ASN A 380 29.83 1.52 -31.08
CA ASN A 380 28.79 2.46 -30.67
C ASN A 380 27.98 1.87 -29.51
N VAL A 381 28.18 2.40 -28.34
CA VAL A 381 27.52 1.99 -27.10
C VAL A 381 26.55 3.07 -26.64
N ILE A 382 25.31 2.69 -26.31
CA ILE A 382 24.36 3.58 -25.64
C ILE A 382 24.02 3.01 -24.25
N ALA A 383 23.93 3.87 -23.25
CA ALA A 383 23.42 3.49 -21.94
C ALA A 383 22.10 4.18 -21.64
N LEU A 384 21.14 3.39 -21.14
CA LEU A 384 19.83 3.86 -20.73
C LEU A 384 19.70 3.71 -19.21
N ARG A 385 19.59 4.83 -18.51
CA ARG A 385 19.63 4.83 -17.05
C ARG A 385 18.78 5.91 -16.38
N ALA A 386 18.74 5.86 -15.05
CA ALA A 386 18.16 6.92 -14.24
C ALA A 386 19.05 8.17 -14.19
N ASP A 387 18.45 9.34 -14.04
CA ASP A 387 19.14 10.57 -13.67
C ASP A 387 19.84 10.41 -12.31
N GLY A 388 21.02 11.03 -12.16
CA GLY A 388 21.83 10.91 -10.95
C GLY A 388 22.57 9.58 -10.79
N GLY A 389 22.63 8.74 -11.82
CA GLY A 389 23.51 7.56 -11.86
C GLY A 389 24.99 7.92 -11.82
N SER A 390 25.85 6.98 -11.34
CA SER A 390 27.30 7.18 -11.26
C SER A 390 27.89 7.56 -12.62
N LYS A 391 28.78 8.57 -12.64
CA LYS A 391 29.53 8.99 -13.84
C LYS A 391 30.75 8.09 -14.14
N GLU A 392 31.00 7.08 -13.32
CA GLU A 392 32.14 6.18 -13.47
C GLU A 392 32.14 5.43 -14.82
N MET A 393 30.95 5.04 -15.29
CA MET A 393 30.78 4.41 -16.59
C MET A 393 31.29 5.30 -17.73
N ASN A 394 30.96 6.60 -17.72
CA ASN A 394 31.38 7.57 -18.72
C ASN A 394 32.91 7.68 -18.72
N ALA A 395 33.52 7.81 -17.53
CA ALA A 395 34.97 7.91 -17.40
C ALA A 395 35.71 6.65 -17.93
N VAL A 396 35.14 5.44 -17.72
CA VAL A 396 35.71 4.18 -18.23
C VAL A 396 35.68 4.14 -19.76
N PHE A 397 34.57 4.52 -20.40
CA PHE A 397 34.46 4.51 -21.87
C PHE A 397 35.29 5.61 -22.52
N GLU A 398 35.38 6.80 -21.91
CA GLU A 398 36.23 7.89 -22.35
C GLU A 398 37.71 7.50 -22.31
N ALA A 399 38.18 6.88 -21.24
CA ALA A 399 39.57 6.44 -21.09
C ALA A 399 40.00 5.45 -22.16
N GLU A 400 39.11 4.63 -22.65
CA GLU A 400 39.35 3.60 -23.67
C GLU A 400 38.98 4.06 -25.11
N ASN A 401 38.59 5.31 -25.27
CA ASN A 401 38.17 5.91 -26.55
C ASN A 401 37.03 5.13 -27.26
N ILE A 402 36.10 4.57 -26.48
CA ILE A 402 34.93 3.88 -27.03
C ILE A 402 33.80 4.90 -27.22
N PRO A 403 33.21 5.03 -28.42
CA PRO A 403 32.08 5.89 -28.66
C PRO A 403 30.90 5.49 -27.78
N PHE A 404 30.53 6.39 -26.86
CA PHE A 404 29.52 6.13 -25.83
C PHE A 404 28.55 7.30 -25.71
N LYS A 405 27.25 6.98 -25.73
CA LYS A 405 26.19 7.96 -25.44
C LYS A 405 25.42 7.54 -24.20
N ASP A 406 25.21 8.46 -23.30
CA ASP A 406 24.56 8.27 -22.01
C ASP A 406 23.21 8.99 -22.01
N PHE A 407 22.12 8.21 -21.92
CA PHE A 407 20.78 8.74 -21.91
C PHE A 407 20.11 8.54 -20.54
N CYS A 408 19.90 9.66 -19.84
CA CYS A 408 19.10 9.66 -18.61
C CYS A 408 17.62 9.67 -18.98
N ILE A 409 17.04 8.49 -19.24
CA ILE A 409 15.67 8.34 -19.76
C ILE A 409 14.59 8.49 -18.69
N TYR A 410 14.94 8.52 -17.40
CA TYR A 410 14.00 8.73 -16.32
C TYR A 410 14.69 9.23 -15.05
N ARG A 411 13.92 9.83 -14.17
CA ARG A 411 14.30 10.11 -12.78
C ARG A 411 13.28 9.56 -11.83
N THR A 412 13.68 9.32 -10.58
CA THR A 412 12.76 8.95 -9.51
C THR A 412 12.42 10.19 -8.69
N LYS A 413 11.14 10.45 -8.50
CA LYS A 413 10.60 11.51 -7.63
C LYS A 413 9.75 10.89 -6.53
N ALA A 414 9.68 11.58 -5.39
CA ALA A 414 8.74 11.23 -4.35
C ALA A 414 7.34 11.75 -4.70
N ASP A 415 6.34 10.92 -4.45
CA ASP A 415 4.94 11.31 -4.35
C ASP A 415 4.70 11.80 -2.92
N ILE A 416 4.48 13.09 -2.76
CA ILE A 416 4.36 13.73 -1.44
C ILE A 416 3.15 13.24 -0.66
N ASP A 417 2.03 12.95 -1.32
CA ASP A 417 0.82 12.47 -0.66
C ASP A 417 1.04 11.06 -0.08
N LEU A 418 1.63 10.16 -0.88
CA LEU A 418 2.01 8.82 -0.45
C LEU A 418 3.04 8.85 0.67
N LEU A 419 4.05 9.67 0.51
CA LEU A 419 5.11 9.83 1.47
C LEU A 419 4.57 10.36 2.81
N SER A 420 3.64 11.33 2.77
CA SER A 420 2.95 11.83 3.96
C SER A 420 2.19 10.73 4.70
N LEU A 421 1.44 9.90 3.97
CA LEU A 421 0.70 8.78 4.56
C LEU A 421 1.64 7.75 5.20
N PHE A 422 2.72 7.40 4.51
CA PHE A 422 3.72 6.47 5.02
C PHE A 422 4.41 7.03 6.28
N ALA A 423 4.88 8.27 6.22
CA ALA A 423 5.59 8.90 7.32
C ALA A 423 4.74 9.03 8.60
N LYS A 424 3.47 9.43 8.48
CA LYS A 424 2.51 9.51 9.61
C LYS A 424 2.19 8.16 10.26
N SER A 425 2.52 7.06 9.60
CA SER A 425 2.25 5.71 10.09
C SER A 425 3.53 4.94 10.44
N SER A 426 4.70 5.54 10.20
CA SER A 426 5.99 4.85 10.37
C SER A 426 6.44 4.74 11.84
N GLU A 427 5.87 5.51 12.75
CA GLU A 427 6.19 5.48 14.18
C GLU A 427 5.95 4.14 14.89
N VAL A 428 5.07 3.31 14.33
CA VAL A 428 4.74 1.99 14.90
C VAL A 428 5.54 0.84 14.29
N LEU A 429 6.36 1.10 13.26
CA LEU A 429 7.11 0.07 12.56
C LEU A 429 8.25 -0.51 13.38
N ASP A 430 8.46 -1.82 13.25
CA ASP A 430 9.61 -2.52 13.81
C ASP A 430 10.78 -2.52 12.81
N PHE A 431 10.45 -2.64 11.52
CA PHE A 431 11.41 -2.61 10.43
C PHE A 431 10.91 -1.73 9.28
N VAL A 432 11.86 -1.13 8.55
CA VAL A 432 11.59 -0.51 7.25
C VAL A 432 12.55 -1.07 6.21
N ALA A 433 12.01 -1.61 5.13
CA ALA A 433 12.74 -2.14 4.01
C ALA A 433 12.92 -1.04 2.94
N PHE A 434 14.12 -0.48 2.84
CA PHE A 434 14.47 0.54 1.85
C PHE A 434 15.05 -0.09 0.58
N SER A 435 14.37 0.14 -0.54
CA SER A 435 14.76 -0.39 -1.86
C SER A 435 15.72 0.51 -2.64
N SER A 436 16.02 1.71 -2.16
CA SER A 436 16.96 2.64 -2.81
C SER A 436 17.38 3.78 -1.89
N SER A 437 18.55 4.36 -2.16
CA SER A 437 19.04 5.55 -1.47
C SER A 437 18.12 6.78 -1.68
N SER A 438 17.44 6.86 -2.83
CA SER A 438 16.46 7.91 -3.09
C SER A 438 15.22 7.80 -2.22
N ALA A 439 14.76 6.58 -1.92
CA ALA A 439 13.65 6.36 -0.99
C ALA A 439 14.04 6.73 0.45
N VAL A 440 15.28 6.41 0.86
CA VAL A 440 15.81 6.82 2.17
C VAL A 440 15.81 8.35 2.29
N ARG A 441 16.45 9.05 1.35
CA ARG A 441 16.50 10.52 1.36
C ARG A 441 15.10 11.14 1.37
N ALA A 442 14.23 10.72 0.46
CA ALA A 442 12.87 11.25 0.39
C ALA A 442 12.12 11.13 1.71
N PHE A 443 12.23 9.97 2.39
CA PHE A 443 11.56 9.73 3.65
C PHE A 443 12.12 10.61 4.78
N PHE A 444 13.43 10.65 4.99
CA PHE A 444 14.03 11.39 6.10
C PHE A 444 13.99 12.91 5.87
N ASP A 445 14.18 13.40 4.62
CA ASP A 445 14.01 14.81 4.29
C ASP A 445 12.59 15.28 4.59
N TYR A 446 11.59 14.51 4.15
CA TYR A 446 10.19 14.80 4.44
C TYR A 446 9.88 14.83 5.95
N CYS A 447 10.38 13.86 6.73
CA CYS A 447 10.20 13.85 8.17
C CYS A 447 10.81 15.09 8.84
N ARG A 448 12.01 15.54 8.40
CA ARG A 448 12.65 16.75 8.90
C ARG A 448 11.85 18.02 8.57
N GLU A 449 11.41 18.16 7.32
CA GLU A 449 10.65 19.32 6.86
C GLU A 449 9.29 19.45 7.55
N THR A 450 8.63 18.32 7.80
CA THR A 450 7.28 18.29 8.41
C THR A 450 7.28 18.11 9.91
N LYS A 451 8.47 17.92 10.55
CA LYS A 451 8.63 17.66 11.98
C LYS A 451 7.90 16.39 12.46
N ILE A 452 7.80 15.38 11.59
CA ILE A 452 7.28 14.06 11.95
C ILE A 452 8.44 13.25 12.52
N GLU A 453 8.25 12.57 13.65
CA GLU A 453 9.30 11.76 14.33
C GLU A 453 9.85 10.64 13.42
N GLY A 454 9.05 10.16 12.46
CA GLY A 454 9.45 9.09 11.56
C GLY A 454 9.54 7.73 12.25
N LEU A 455 10.72 7.11 12.24
CA LEU A 455 10.92 5.78 12.81
C LEU A 455 11.19 5.84 14.30
N LYS A 456 10.50 5.03 15.12
CA LYS A 456 10.82 4.86 16.54
C LYS A 456 12.29 4.43 16.74
N GLU A 457 12.89 4.74 17.87
CA GLU A 457 14.31 4.45 18.17
C GLU A 457 14.67 2.97 18.05
N SER A 458 13.76 2.08 18.42
CA SER A 458 13.96 0.63 18.33
C SER A 458 13.81 0.06 16.93
N ALA A 459 13.30 0.82 15.96
CA ALA A 459 13.11 0.36 14.58
C ALA A 459 14.45 0.16 13.86
N LYS A 460 14.54 -0.90 13.06
CA LYS A 460 15.68 -1.17 12.18
C LYS A 460 15.34 -0.92 10.72
N ALA A 461 16.31 -0.44 9.95
CA ALA A 461 16.19 -0.31 8.51
C ALA A 461 16.89 -1.47 7.81
N VAL A 462 16.20 -2.16 6.91
CA VAL A 462 16.78 -3.19 6.04
C VAL A 462 17.01 -2.58 4.67
N CYS A 463 18.25 -2.59 4.21
CA CYS A 463 18.71 -1.92 3.01
C CYS A 463 19.03 -2.94 1.92
N ILE A 464 18.48 -2.75 0.72
CA ILE A 464 18.61 -3.67 -0.41
C ILE A 464 20.06 -3.82 -0.91
N GLY A 465 20.90 -2.81 -0.69
CA GLY A 465 22.28 -2.79 -1.18
C GLY A 465 23.14 -1.76 -0.44
N LYS A 466 24.46 -1.81 -0.70
CA LYS A 466 25.48 -1.03 0.01
C LYS A 466 25.22 0.47 -0.02
N ALA A 467 24.92 1.05 -1.19
CA ALA A 467 24.66 2.49 -1.33
C ALA A 467 23.42 2.93 -0.52
N THR A 468 22.39 2.08 -0.44
CA THR A 468 21.20 2.33 0.39
C THR A 468 21.53 2.26 1.87
N PHE A 469 22.35 1.28 2.26
CA PHE A 469 22.83 1.12 3.63
C PHE A 469 23.64 2.35 4.09
N GLU A 470 24.64 2.78 3.32
CA GLU A 470 25.45 3.94 3.63
C GLU A 470 24.62 5.22 3.75
N THR A 471 23.61 5.38 2.89
CA THR A 471 22.70 6.53 2.98
C THR A 471 21.84 6.45 4.25
N CYS A 472 21.32 5.28 4.58
CA CYS A 472 20.48 5.07 5.76
C CYS A 472 21.28 5.19 7.06
N ALA A 473 22.52 4.68 7.09
CA ALA A 473 23.41 4.76 8.25
C ALA A 473 23.74 6.21 8.64
N LYS A 474 23.78 7.14 7.68
CA LYS A 474 23.93 8.58 7.96
C LYS A 474 22.72 9.18 8.67
N GLU A 475 21.53 8.61 8.46
CA GLU A 475 20.28 9.13 9.02
C GLU A 475 19.99 8.58 10.42
N ILE A 476 20.15 7.27 10.64
CA ILE A 476 19.74 6.59 11.88
C ILE A 476 20.86 5.85 12.59
N GLY A 477 22.08 5.92 12.09
CA GLY A 477 23.24 5.21 12.62
C GLY A 477 23.35 3.76 12.12
N GLU A 478 24.60 3.30 11.95
CA GLU A 478 24.93 2.00 11.38
C GLU A 478 24.33 0.82 12.15
N LYS A 479 24.29 0.91 13.50
CA LYS A 479 23.76 -0.15 14.37
C LYS A 479 22.28 -0.47 14.12
N ARG A 480 21.53 0.47 13.57
CA ARG A 480 20.11 0.31 13.22
C ARG A 480 19.89 -0.10 11.77
N CYS A 481 20.94 -0.24 10.98
CA CYS A 481 20.88 -0.61 9.58
C CYS A 481 21.32 -2.06 9.37
N VAL A 482 20.58 -2.78 8.54
CA VAL A 482 20.86 -4.17 8.15
C VAL A 482 21.00 -4.21 6.64
N LEU A 483 22.09 -4.79 6.14
CA LEU A 483 22.32 -4.95 4.71
C LEU A 483 21.78 -6.31 4.26
N ALA A 484 20.93 -6.35 3.24
CA ALA A 484 20.50 -7.57 2.59
C ALA A 484 21.70 -8.21 1.83
N LYS A 485 21.80 -9.54 1.89
CA LYS A 485 22.91 -10.29 1.24
C LYS A 485 22.92 -10.12 -0.28
N ASN A 486 21.73 -10.05 -0.88
CA ASN A 486 21.53 -9.86 -2.31
C ASN A 486 20.49 -8.76 -2.54
N CYS A 487 20.50 -8.14 -3.71
CA CYS A 487 19.56 -7.10 -4.08
C CYS A 487 18.18 -7.67 -4.51
N THR A 488 17.57 -8.52 -3.68
CA THR A 488 16.26 -9.16 -3.94
C THR A 488 15.30 -8.96 -2.76
N ALA A 489 14.00 -9.10 -3.01
CA ALA A 489 12.98 -9.00 -1.99
C ALA A 489 13.11 -10.12 -0.94
N GLU A 490 13.42 -11.34 -1.39
CA GLU A 490 13.60 -12.53 -0.55
C GLU A 490 14.79 -12.31 0.42
N SER A 491 15.90 -11.76 -0.08
CA SER A 491 17.06 -11.46 0.77
C SER A 491 16.79 -10.36 1.79
N MET A 492 15.86 -9.43 1.51
CA MET A 492 15.40 -8.46 2.52
C MET A 492 14.53 -9.13 3.58
N VAL A 493 13.69 -10.10 3.22
CA VAL A 493 12.93 -10.93 4.17
C VAL A 493 13.88 -11.69 5.09
N ASP A 494 14.88 -12.37 4.53
CA ASP A 494 15.90 -13.10 5.30
C ASP A 494 16.62 -12.19 6.29
N ALA A 495 16.97 -10.97 5.86
CA ALA A 495 17.62 -9.98 6.71
C ALA A 495 16.73 -9.52 7.87
N VAL A 496 15.41 -9.38 7.66
CA VAL A 496 14.45 -9.11 8.73
C VAL A 496 14.36 -10.29 9.68
N LEU A 497 14.23 -11.52 9.16
CA LEU A 497 14.13 -12.74 9.97
C LEU A 497 15.33 -12.89 10.92
N GLN A 498 16.55 -12.73 10.41
CA GLN A 498 17.78 -12.83 11.19
C GLN A 498 17.92 -11.75 12.28
N ASN A 499 17.19 -10.65 12.18
CA ASN A 499 17.26 -9.52 13.09
C ASN A 499 15.98 -9.30 13.94
N SER A 500 15.04 -10.24 13.88
CA SER A 500 13.75 -10.16 14.58
C SER A 500 13.75 -10.83 15.96
N PHE A 501 14.80 -11.56 16.29
CA PHE A 501 14.98 -12.33 17.52
C PHE A 501 16.14 -11.80 18.37
#